data_bbf0afb23a8b3e462033eba893a49c4b
#
_entry.id   bbf0afb23a8b3e462033eba893a49c4b
#
_cell.length_a   1.000
_cell.length_b   1.000
_cell.length_c   1.000
_cell.angle_alpha   90.00
_cell.angle_beta   90.00
_cell.angle_gamma   90.00
#
_symmetry.space_group_name_H-M   'P 1'
#
loop_
_entity.id
_entity.type
_entity.pdbx_description
1 polymer ?
#
loop_
_entity_poly.entity_id
_entity_poly.type
_entity_poly.pdbx_seq_one_letter_code
_entity_poly.pdbx_strand_id
1 'polypeptide(L)' 'QRGQGGLMKINHKLYAVYLDKQGIYHYFSPYCPHLKGLLSFDEKNQIWHCPCHQSVFDCYGKLIEGPCLKDMNKQK' A
#
# COMPACT_ATOMS: atom_id res chain seq x y z
N GLN A 1 -7.04 -4.01 -13.59
CA GLN A 1 -6.38 -5.28 -13.91
C GLN A 1 -5.84 -5.95 -12.67
N ARG A 2 -5.85 -7.25 -12.68
CA ARG A 2 -5.35 -8.03 -11.56
C ARG A 2 -3.84 -7.88 -11.40
N GLY A 3 -3.39 -7.86 -10.15
CA GLY A 3 -1.99 -7.69 -9.85
C GLY A 3 -1.54 -6.24 -9.89
N GLN A 4 -2.47 -5.31 -9.87
CA GLN A 4 -2.17 -3.88 -9.89
C GLN A 4 -2.57 -3.22 -8.60
N GLY A 5 -1.84 -2.17 -8.25
CA GLY A 5 -2.15 -1.37 -7.09
C GLY A 5 -1.94 0.09 -7.37
N GLY A 6 -2.48 0.93 -6.51
CA GLY A 6 -2.34 2.37 -6.65
C GLY A 6 -3.21 3.09 -5.65
N LEU A 7 -3.16 4.41 -5.68
CA LEU A 7 -3.99 5.23 -4.83
C LEU A 7 -5.31 5.49 -5.54
N MET A 8 -6.41 5.40 -4.80
CA MET A 8 -7.73 5.58 -5.34
C MET A 8 -8.58 6.37 -4.37
N LYS A 9 -9.34 7.33 -4.89
CA LYS A 9 -10.24 8.14 -4.07
C LYS A 9 -11.64 7.54 -4.15
N ILE A 10 -12.18 7.20 -3.00
CA ILE A 10 -13.53 6.60 -2.89
C ILE A 10 -14.31 7.40 -1.86
N ASN A 11 -15.46 7.97 -2.28
CA ASN A 11 -16.32 8.77 -1.40
C ASN A 11 -15.53 9.87 -0.70
N HIS A 12 -14.70 10.59 -1.46
CA HIS A 12 -13.88 11.71 -0.98
C HIS A 12 -12.77 11.32 -0.04
N LYS A 13 -12.49 10.02 0.09
CA LYS A 13 -11.41 9.53 0.93
C LYS A 13 -10.40 8.74 0.09
N LEU A 14 -9.13 8.97 0.34
CA LEU A 14 -8.05 8.33 -0.41
C LEU A 14 -7.68 6.99 0.21
N TYR A 15 -7.52 5.99 -0.65
CA TYR A 15 -7.13 4.63 -0.23
C TYR A 15 -5.96 4.14 -1.07
N ALA A 16 -5.12 3.31 -0.46
CA ALA A 16 -4.19 2.48 -1.19
C ALA A 16 -4.92 1.18 -1.52
N VAL A 17 -5.03 0.85 -2.80
CA VAL A 17 -5.85 -0.28 -3.25
C VAL A 17 -4.98 -1.24 -4.04
N TYR A 18 -5.07 -2.51 -3.73
CA TYR A 18 -4.42 -3.56 -4.49
C TYR A 18 -5.47 -4.57 -4.94
N LEU A 19 -5.46 -4.86 -6.24
CA LEU A 19 -6.32 -5.91 -6.82
C LEU A 19 -5.46 -7.14 -7.04
N ASP A 20 -5.71 -8.20 -6.26
CA ASP A 20 -4.88 -9.39 -6.35
C ASP A 20 -5.23 -10.24 -7.58
N LYS A 21 -4.46 -11.29 -7.79
CA LYS A 21 -4.62 -12.14 -8.98
C LYS A 21 -5.92 -12.94 -8.96
N GLN A 22 -6.56 -13.02 -7.81
CA GLN A 22 -7.85 -13.70 -7.68
C GLN A 22 -9.03 -12.76 -7.87
N GLY A 23 -8.75 -11.47 -8.10
CA GLY A 23 -9.80 -10.49 -8.32
C GLY A 23 -10.36 -9.90 -7.05
N ILE A 24 -9.66 -10.02 -5.93
CA ILE A 24 -10.09 -9.48 -4.64
C ILE A 24 -9.38 -8.17 -4.40
N TYR A 25 -10.14 -7.13 -4.01
CA TYR A 25 -9.60 -5.82 -3.68
C TYR A 25 -9.18 -5.77 -2.23
N HIS A 26 -7.99 -5.19 -2.01
CA HIS A 26 -7.46 -4.96 -0.67
C HIS A 26 -7.30 -3.46 -0.48
N TYR A 27 -7.84 -2.92 0.62
CA TYR A 27 -7.84 -1.50 0.89
C TYR A 27 -6.98 -1.20 2.11
N PHE A 28 -6.12 -0.20 1.97
CA PHE A 28 -5.21 0.20 3.04
C PHE A 28 -5.21 1.70 3.19
N SER A 29 -4.75 2.19 4.34
CA SER A 29 -4.45 3.59 4.49
C SER A 29 -3.35 3.97 3.48
N PRO A 30 -3.50 5.08 2.75
CA PRO A 30 -2.48 5.48 1.77
C PRO A 30 -1.22 6.05 2.41
N TYR A 31 -1.21 6.18 3.73
CA TYR A 31 -0.10 6.82 4.44
C TYR A 31 0.78 5.79 5.12
N CYS A 32 2.09 6.07 5.11
CA CYS A 32 3.05 5.24 5.83
C CYS A 32 2.71 5.22 7.32
N PRO A 33 2.62 4.04 7.96
CA PRO A 33 2.27 3.99 9.39
C PRO A 33 3.28 4.69 10.29
N HIS A 34 4.54 4.80 9.84
CA HIS A 34 5.58 5.43 10.64
C HIS A 34 5.47 6.95 10.63
N LEU A 35 5.47 7.52 9.44
CA LEU A 35 5.30 8.95 9.22
C LEU A 35 4.31 9.10 8.08
N LYS A 36 3.59 10.19 8.02
CA LYS A 36 2.45 10.35 7.12
C LYS A 36 2.82 10.61 5.67
N GLY A 37 3.85 9.93 5.14
CA GLY A 37 4.17 10.02 3.73
C GLY A 37 3.26 9.14 2.90
N LEU A 38 2.90 9.61 1.71
CA LEU A 38 2.08 8.82 0.80
C LEU A 38 2.85 7.64 0.25
N LEU A 39 2.21 6.48 0.24
CA LEU A 39 2.80 5.26 -0.29
C LEU A 39 2.66 5.22 -1.80
N SER A 40 3.56 4.51 -2.45
CA SER A 40 3.54 4.27 -3.88
C SER A 40 3.57 2.77 -4.14
N PHE A 41 2.89 2.32 -5.19
CA PHE A 41 2.90 0.91 -5.54
C PHE A 41 3.87 0.66 -6.70
N ASP A 42 4.75 -0.33 -6.52
CA ASP A 42 5.66 -0.77 -7.56
C ASP A 42 5.08 -2.04 -8.18
N GLU A 43 4.48 -1.90 -9.35
CA GLU A 43 3.82 -3.01 -10.03
C GLU A 43 4.80 -4.10 -10.44
N LYS A 44 6.00 -3.71 -10.83
CA LYS A 44 7.00 -4.67 -11.28
C LYS A 44 7.41 -5.63 -10.16
N ASN A 45 7.59 -5.11 -8.96
CA ASN A 45 8.01 -5.90 -7.82
C ASN A 45 6.86 -6.27 -6.88
N GLN A 46 5.65 -5.80 -7.17
CA GLN A 46 4.45 -6.08 -6.39
C GLN A 46 4.62 -5.69 -4.93
N ILE A 47 5.10 -4.46 -4.71
CA ILE A 47 5.34 -3.94 -3.36
C ILE A 47 4.80 -2.52 -3.24
N TRP A 48 4.47 -2.17 -2.01
CA TRP A 48 4.22 -0.78 -1.62
C TRP A 48 5.48 -0.22 -0.99
N HIS A 49 5.81 1.03 -1.27
CA HIS A 49 6.96 1.66 -0.64
C HIS A 49 6.68 3.11 -0.31
N CYS A 50 7.36 3.59 0.71
CA CYS A 50 7.30 4.99 1.12
C CYS A 50 8.54 5.69 0.57
N PRO A 51 8.39 6.58 -0.42
CA PRO A 51 9.57 7.22 -1.02
C PRO A 51 10.32 8.13 -0.06
N CYS A 52 9.65 8.61 1.00
CA CYS A 52 10.31 9.50 1.96
C CYS A 52 11.17 8.74 2.97
N HIS A 53 10.79 7.50 3.31
CA HIS A 53 11.45 6.76 4.39
C HIS A 53 11.94 5.40 3.95
N GLN A 54 11.70 5.04 2.71
CA GLN A 54 12.17 3.79 2.10
C GLN A 54 11.66 2.54 2.82
N SER A 55 10.53 2.65 3.50
CA SER A 55 9.87 1.47 4.04
C SER A 55 9.23 0.69 2.89
N VAL A 56 9.28 -0.63 2.96
CA VAL A 56 8.78 -1.50 1.92
C VAL A 56 7.80 -2.49 2.52
N PHE A 57 6.64 -2.62 1.86
CA PHE A 57 5.59 -3.54 2.28
C PHE A 57 5.24 -4.43 1.09
N ASP A 58 4.80 -5.66 1.35
CA ASP A 58 4.36 -6.49 0.24
C ASP A 58 3.01 -6.02 -0.29
N CYS A 59 2.51 -6.66 -1.34
CA CYS A 59 1.27 -6.23 -1.97
C CYS A 59 0.06 -6.35 -1.04
N TYR A 60 0.16 -7.16 0.01
CA TYR A 60 -0.89 -7.28 1.02
C TYR A 60 -0.67 -6.37 2.22
N GLY A 61 0.29 -5.47 2.15
CA GLY A 61 0.53 -4.47 3.17
C GLY A 61 1.39 -4.92 4.32
N LYS A 62 2.02 -6.08 4.22
CA LYS A 62 2.88 -6.59 5.28
C LYS A 62 4.27 -5.98 5.18
N LEU A 63 4.79 -5.51 6.30
CA LEU A 63 6.11 -4.87 6.34
C LEU A 63 7.21 -5.86 5.94
N ILE A 64 8.03 -5.46 4.98
CA ILE A 64 9.19 -6.24 4.54
C ILE A 64 10.47 -5.64 5.08
N GLU A 65 10.62 -4.32 4.95
CA GLU A 65 11.88 -3.67 5.26
C GLU A 65 11.66 -2.18 5.50
N GLY A 66 12.52 -1.56 6.28
CA GLY A 66 12.53 -0.13 6.47
C GLY A 66 12.42 0.27 7.92
N PRO A 67 12.43 1.58 8.21
CA PRO A 67 12.34 2.08 9.58
C PRO A 67 10.97 1.91 10.21
N CYS A 68 9.94 1.67 9.42
CA CYS A 68 8.60 1.45 9.94
C CYS A 68 8.55 0.15 10.73
N LEU A 69 7.83 0.15 11.85
CA LEU A 69 7.73 -1.02 12.71
C LEU A 69 6.37 -1.71 12.62
N LYS A 70 5.51 -1.24 11.74
CA LYS A 70 4.15 -1.76 11.61
C LYS A 70 3.80 -2.02 10.16
N ASP A 71 2.91 -2.98 9.93
CA ASP A 71 2.34 -3.21 8.61
C ASP A 71 1.45 -2.04 8.21
N MET A 72 1.10 -1.98 6.92
CA MET A 72 0.14 -0.99 6.46
C MET A 72 -1.20 -1.17 7.18
N ASN A 73 -1.88 -0.05 7.45
CA ASN A 73 -3.18 -0.10 8.10
C ASN A 73 -4.24 -0.54 7.11
N LYS A 74 -4.88 -1.66 7.39
CA LYS A 74 -5.95 -2.19 6.55
C LYS A 74 -7.24 -1.42 6.82
N GLN A 75 -7.93 -1.00 5.77
CA GLN A 75 -9.09 -0.11 5.90
C GLN A 75 -10.42 -0.78 5.63
N LYS A 76 -10.46 -1.92 5.00
CA LYS A 76 -11.75 -2.57 4.73
C LYS A 76 -11.64 -4.06 4.70
#